data_16f5555a1152e1c117f0f793feb263d8
#
_entry.id   16f5555a1152e1c117f0f793feb263d8
#
_cell.length_a   1.000
_cell.length_b   1.000
_cell.length_c   1.000
_cell.angle_alpha   90.00
_cell.angle_beta   90.00
_cell.angle_gamma   90.00
#
_symmetry.space_group_name_H-M   'P 1'
#
loop_
_entity.id
_entity.type
_entity.pdbx_description
1 polymer ?
#
loop_
_entity_poly.entity_id
_entity_poly.type
_entity_poly.pdbx_seq_one_letter_code
_entity_poly.pdbx_strand_id
1 'polypeptide(L)'
;MNEAPHREAVPETLAEQKRKLIQEKLVRELGPGIMGALADPKIVEIMLNPDGVLWFDVLGEGMKDSGVRIGSAKAENMLGTIAAMLDVTLNNENPTLQGELPIDGSRVQGILRPLVSAPAFAIRKKAALVYTLADYVSKGILDQAHSDALKAAVRARENILIVGSTGSGKTTLANAILDEISKVAGADQRIVIIEDTVELQCTAPNVVALRTSDHVDTTGCLKATMRLRPDRICVGEVRDHAALALLKAWNTGHPGGLCTVHANSAAAGLLRIEQLIAEAKGVQAQPLLIAEAVNVISFITRTSTSRRVTEIVRTHGLDNNGNYITEQIPMSATEGAPT
;
A
#
# COMPACT_ATOMS: atom_id res chain seq x y z
N MET A 1 50.20 -14.49 0.38
CA MET A 1 49.02 -15.33 0.06
C MET A 1 48.27 -15.52 1.37
N ASN A 2 47.18 -14.81 1.53
CA ASN A 2 46.30 -14.91 2.68
C ASN A 2 45.02 -15.58 2.19
N GLU A 3 44.88 -16.87 2.52
CA GLU A 3 43.63 -17.60 2.28
C GLU A 3 42.53 -17.02 3.17
N ALA A 4 41.43 -16.58 2.56
CA ALA A 4 40.24 -16.18 3.27
C ALA A 4 39.61 -17.39 3.98
N PRO A 5 39.14 -17.28 5.23
CA PRO A 5 38.58 -18.43 5.96
C PRO A 5 37.27 -18.86 5.25
N HIS A 6 37.22 -20.15 4.91
CA HIS A 6 36.01 -20.86 4.53
C HIS A 6 34.96 -20.65 5.63
N ARG A 7 33.88 -19.92 5.34
CA ARG A 7 32.69 -19.90 6.20
C ARG A 7 32.03 -21.28 6.06
N GLU A 8 32.20 -22.14 7.07
CA GLU A 8 31.37 -23.32 7.23
C GLU A 8 29.91 -22.91 7.27
N ALA A 9 29.08 -23.57 6.44
CA ALA A 9 27.64 -23.36 6.44
C ALA A 9 27.09 -23.78 7.81
N VAL A 10 26.46 -22.86 8.52
CA VAL A 10 25.78 -23.16 9.79
C VAL A 10 24.66 -24.18 9.47
N PRO A 11 24.59 -25.33 10.15
CA PRO A 11 23.56 -26.32 9.87
C PRO A 11 22.16 -25.74 10.13
N GLU A 12 21.23 -25.99 9.19
CA GLU A 12 19.82 -25.56 9.32
C GLU A 12 19.22 -26.11 10.63
N THR A 13 18.56 -25.28 11.38
CA THR A 13 17.84 -25.68 12.61
C THR A 13 16.64 -26.56 12.26
N LEU A 14 16.20 -27.39 13.20
CA LEU A 14 15.02 -28.25 13.04
C LEU A 14 13.76 -27.42 12.69
N ALA A 15 13.65 -26.19 13.22
CA ALA A 15 12.56 -25.25 12.94
C ALA A 15 12.60 -24.78 11.47
N GLU A 16 13.78 -24.47 10.93
CA GLU A 16 13.96 -24.05 9.54
C GLU A 16 13.62 -25.19 8.57
N GLN A 17 14.07 -26.40 8.88
CA GLN A 17 13.75 -27.60 8.09
C GLN A 17 12.24 -27.86 8.06
N LYS A 18 11.56 -27.76 9.22
CA LYS A 18 10.11 -27.90 9.32
C LYS A 18 9.38 -26.83 8.50
N ARG A 19 9.82 -25.58 8.58
CA ARG A 19 9.25 -24.47 7.81
C ARG A 19 9.37 -24.68 6.31
N LYS A 20 10.53 -25.17 5.85
CA LYS A 20 10.80 -25.49 4.45
C LYS A 20 9.87 -26.60 3.93
N LEU A 21 9.69 -27.66 4.70
CA LEU A 21 8.76 -28.76 4.34
C LEU A 21 7.31 -28.28 4.22
N ILE A 22 6.85 -27.40 5.12
CA ILE A 22 5.49 -26.83 5.06
C ILE A 22 5.38 -25.91 3.84
N GLN A 23 6.41 -25.14 3.52
CA GLN A 23 6.43 -24.29 2.33
C GLN A 23 6.36 -25.11 1.03
N GLU A 24 7.11 -26.21 0.94
CA GLU A 24 7.04 -27.13 -0.20
C GLU A 24 5.64 -27.78 -0.32
N LYS A 25 5.02 -28.12 0.81
CA LYS A 25 3.63 -28.59 0.85
C LYS A 25 2.68 -27.53 0.28
N LEU A 26 2.80 -26.27 0.72
CA LEU A 26 1.97 -25.17 0.24
C LEU A 26 2.11 -24.96 -1.26
N VAL A 27 3.32 -24.98 -1.81
CA VAL A 27 3.55 -24.86 -3.27
C VAL A 27 2.81 -25.96 -4.04
N ARG A 28 2.84 -27.20 -3.55
CA ARG A 28 2.09 -28.32 -4.18
C ARG A 28 0.58 -28.13 -4.09
N GLU A 29 0.06 -27.60 -2.97
CA GLU A 29 -1.37 -27.37 -2.77
C GLU A 29 -1.89 -26.20 -3.64
N LEU A 30 -1.14 -25.12 -3.76
CA LEU A 30 -1.44 -24.01 -4.66
C LEU A 30 -1.50 -24.49 -6.13
N GLY A 31 -0.60 -25.39 -6.49
CA GLY A 31 -0.55 -25.99 -7.81
C GLY A 31 -0.14 -25.02 -8.93
N PRO A 32 -0.01 -25.55 -10.18
CA PRO A 32 0.57 -24.77 -11.27
C PRO A 32 -0.27 -23.55 -11.67
N GLY A 33 -1.59 -23.58 -11.51
CA GLY A 33 -2.47 -22.48 -11.88
C GLY A 33 -2.24 -21.22 -11.01
N ILE A 34 -2.23 -21.38 -9.68
CA ILE A 34 -1.97 -20.26 -8.76
C ILE A 34 -0.49 -19.86 -8.80
N MET A 35 0.44 -20.82 -8.81
CA MET A 35 1.88 -20.52 -8.88
C MET A 35 2.26 -19.78 -10.17
N GLY A 36 1.68 -20.17 -11.32
CA GLY A 36 1.84 -19.46 -12.59
C GLY A 36 1.29 -18.04 -12.51
N ALA A 37 0.12 -17.86 -11.90
CA ALA A 37 -0.49 -16.55 -11.71
C ALA A 37 0.34 -15.65 -10.75
N LEU A 38 0.94 -16.22 -9.70
CA LEU A 38 1.85 -15.50 -8.82
C LEU A 38 3.12 -15.02 -9.57
N ALA A 39 3.61 -15.79 -10.51
CA ALA A 39 4.78 -15.44 -11.32
C ALA A 39 4.49 -14.46 -12.46
N ASP A 40 3.24 -14.39 -12.96
CA ASP A 40 2.86 -13.52 -14.08
C ASP A 40 2.71 -12.06 -13.64
N PRO A 41 3.57 -11.12 -14.10
CA PRO A 41 3.50 -9.71 -13.68
C PRO A 41 2.22 -8.99 -14.13
N LYS A 42 1.46 -9.55 -15.06
CA LYS A 42 0.19 -8.99 -15.51
C LYS A 42 -0.97 -9.30 -14.56
N ILE A 43 -0.88 -10.36 -13.76
CA ILE A 43 -1.92 -10.73 -12.81
C ILE A 43 -1.71 -9.94 -11.52
N VAL A 44 -2.73 -9.18 -11.11
CA VAL A 44 -2.72 -8.32 -9.92
C VAL A 44 -3.34 -9.01 -8.73
N GLU A 45 -4.42 -9.77 -8.98
CA GLU A 45 -5.18 -10.45 -7.93
C GLU A 45 -5.66 -11.82 -8.40
N ILE A 46 -5.66 -12.79 -7.49
CA ILE A 46 -6.07 -14.17 -7.71
C ILE A 46 -7.18 -14.47 -6.72
N MET A 47 -8.36 -14.85 -7.18
CA MET A 47 -9.55 -15.02 -6.35
C MET A 47 -10.20 -16.37 -6.59
N LEU A 48 -10.55 -17.06 -5.51
CA LEU A 48 -11.37 -18.26 -5.53
C LEU A 48 -12.76 -17.94 -4.99
N ASN A 49 -13.79 -18.21 -5.77
CA ASN A 49 -15.17 -18.11 -5.33
C ASN A 49 -15.67 -19.45 -4.73
N PRO A 50 -16.77 -19.44 -3.95
CA PRO A 50 -17.34 -20.66 -3.36
C PRO A 50 -17.79 -21.73 -4.36
N ASP A 51 -18.03 -21.37 -5.62
CA ASP A 51 -18.34 -22.29 -6.73
C ASP A 51 -17.11 -23.05 -7.26
N GLY A 52 -15.93 -22.75 -6.70
CA GLY A 52 -14.66 -23.36 -7.08
C GLY A 52 -14.01 -22.73 -8.31
N VAL A 53 -14.55 -21.66 -8.86
CA VAL A 53 -13.98 -20.94 -9.99
C VAL A 53 -12.85 -20.04 -9.52
N LEU A 54 -11.66 -20.19 -10.15
CA LEU A 54 -10.52 -19.32 -9.93
C LEU A 54 -10.55 -18.15 -10.93
N TRP A 55 -10.55 -16.94 -10.41
CA TRP A 55 -10.57 -15.69 -11.17
C TRP A 55 -9.25 -14.94 -11.06
N PHE A 56 -8.86 -14.24 -12.12
CA PHE A 56 -7.71 -13.34 -12.12
C PHE A 56 -8.13 -11.91 -12.44
N ASP A 57 -7.62 -10.92 -11.68
CA ASP A 57 -7.63 -9.52 -12.14
C ASP A 57 -6.35 -9.29 -12.95
N VAL A 58 -6.51 -9.07 -14.25
CA VAL A 58 -5.42 -8.91 -15.22
C VAL A 58 -5.24 -7.43 -15.51
N LEU A 59 -4.01 -6.93 -15.37
CA LEU A 59 -3.67 -5.53 -15.57
C LEU A 59 -4.07 -5.07 -16.99
N GLY A 60 -4.95 -4.06 -17.04
CA GLY A 60 -5.47 -3.51 -18.31
C GLY A 60 -6.58 -4.33 -18.96
N GLU A 61 -6.88 -5.54 -18.48
CA GLU A 61 -7.89 -6.41 -19.05
C GLU A 61 -9.05 -6.73 -18.07
N GLY A 62 -8.83 -6.47 -16.77
CA GLY A 62 -9.83 -6.67 -15.71
C GLY A 62 -10.03 -8.14 -15.31
N MET A 63 -11.22 -8.45 -14.80
CA MET A 63 -11.55 -9.77 -14.24
C MET A 63 -11.74 -10.82 -15.32
N LYS A 64 -11.05 -11.96 -15.18
CA LYS A 64 -11.13 -13.10 -16.10
C LYS A 64 -11.29 -14.43 -15.37
N ASP A 65 -12.14 -15.31 -15.87
CA ASP A 65 -12.13 -16.72 -15.50
C ASP A 65 -10.84 -17.36 -15.99
N SER A 66 -10.07 -17.91 -15.06
CA SER A 66 -8.78 -18.57 -15.38
C SER A 66 -8.90 -19.91 -16.08
N GLY A 67 -10.12 -20.47 -16.17
CA GLY A 67 -10.36 -21.84 -16.58
C GLY A 67 -9.98 -22.91 -15.53
N VAL A 68 -9.40 -22.51 -14.41
CA VAL A 68 -9.03 -23.43 -13.32
C VAL A 68 -10.18 -23.59 -12.34
N ARG A 69 -10.39 -24.81 -11.88
CA ARG A 69 -11.38 -25.16 -10.86
C ARG A 69 -10.70 -25.81 -9.67
N ILE A 70 -11.02 -25.32 -8.46
CA ILE A 70 -10.44 -25.81 -7.20
C ILE A 70 -11.58 -26.33 -6.32
N GLY A 71 -11.54 -27.61 -6.01
CA GLY A 71 -12.55 -28.22 -5.12
C GLY A 71 -12.42 -27.75 -3.68
N SER A 72 -13.56 -27.73 -2.95
CA SER A 72 -13.67 -27.21 -1.58
C SER A 72 -12.63 -27.80 -0.62
N ALA A 73 -12.43 -29.14 -0.62
CA ALA A 73 -11.46 -29.79 0.27
C ALA A 73 -10.01 -29.34 -0.02
N LYS A 74 -9.68 -29.14 -1.31
CA LYS A 74 -8.35 -28.64 -1.69
C LYS A 74 -8.13 -27.20 -1.23
N ALA A 75 -9.15 -26.35 -1.40
CA ALA A 75 -9.09 -24.95 -0.96
C ALA A 75 -8.98 -24.84 0.57
N GLU A 76 -9.72 -25.68 1.31
CA GLU A 76 -9.66 -25.72 2.77
C GLU A 76 -8.29 -26.16 3.28
N ASN A 77 -7.71 -27.22 2.70
CA ASN A 77 -6.36 -27.68 3.03
C ASN A 77 -5.30 -26.61 2.78
N MET A 78 -5.38 -25.91 1.66
CA MET A 78 -4.48 -24.85 1.28
C MET A 78 -4.56 -23.67 2.27
N LEU A 79 -5.77 -23.22 2.61
CA LEU A 79 -5.98 -22.15 3.61
C LEU A 79 -5.50 -22.59 5.00
N GLY A 80 -5.72 -23.86 5.39
CA GLY A 80 -5.21 -24.42 6.64
C GLY A 80 -3.68 -24.46 6.68
N THR A 81 -3.03 -24.77 5.56
CA THR A 81 -1.55 -24.76 5.47
C THR A 81 -1.01 -23.32 5.57
N ILE A 82 -1.66 -22.35 4.95
CA ILE A 82 -1.30 -20.92 5.07
C ILE A 82 -1.47 -20.47 6.53
N ALA A 83 -2.61 -20.77 7.15
CA ALA A 83 -2.90 -20.43 8.54
C ALA A 83 -1.84 -20.99 9.51
N ALA A 84 -1.45 -22.25 9.32
CA ALA A 84 -0.38 -22.91 10.12
C ALA A 84 0.99 -22.25 9.95
N MET A 85 1.30 -21.71 8.77
CA MET A 85 2.56 -20.98 8.53
C MET A 85 2.53 -19.55 9.10
N LEU A 86 1.34 -18.99 9.31
CA LEU A 86 1.13 -17.67 9.89
C LEU A 86 0.86 -17.70 11.40
N ASP A 87 0.86 -18.89 12.01
CA ASP A 87 0.50 -19.14 13.42
C ASP A 87 -0.92 -18.61 13.77
N VAL A 88 -1.85 -18.70 12.80
CA VAL A 88 -3.25 -18.27 12.94
C VAL A 88 -4.16 -19.48 13.05
N THR A 89 -5.11 -19.43 13.98
CA THR A 89 -6.16 -20.45 14.11
C THR A 89 -7.25 -20.18 13.07
N LEU A 90 -7.47 -21.15 12.18
CA LEU A 90 -8.51 -21.10 11.14
C LEU A 90 -9.45 -22.30 11.31
N ASN A 91 -10.69 -22.06 11.72
CA ASN A 91 -11.73 -23.07 11.96
C ASN A 91 -13.12 -22.44 11.91
N ASN A 92 -14.17 -23.19 12.25
CA ASN A 92 -15.54 -22.69 12.23
C ASN A 92 -15.82 -21.55 13.23
N GLU A 93 -15.05 -21.44 14.30
CA GLU A 93 -15.16 -20.36 15.31
C GLU A 93 -14.38 -19.13 14.86
N ASN A 94 -13.26 -19.34 14.15
CA ASN A 94 -12.41 -18.32 13.57
C ASN A 94 -12.31 -18.56 12.04
N PRO A 95 -13.37 -18.26 11.28
CA PRO A 95 -13.49 -18.68 9.89
C PRO A 95 -12.74 -17.76 8.90
N THR A 96 -11.99 -16.77 9.38
CA THR A 96 -11.26 -15.81 8.54
C THR A 96 -9.77 -15.96 8.72
N LEU A 97 -9.05 -15.91 7.60
CA LEU A 97 -7.59 -15.87 7.51
C LEU A 97 -7.18 -14.56 6.86
N GLN A 98 -6.33 -13.80 7.51
CA GLN A 98 -5.73 -12.60 6.94
C GLN A 98 -4.22 -12.63 7.19
N GLY A 99 -3.42 -12.31 6.17
CA GLY A 99 -1.96 -12.25 6.34
C GLY A 99 -1.22 -12.08 5.02
N GLU A 100 0.06 -12.39 5.05
CA GLU A 100 0.93 -12.42 3.89
C GLU A 100 1.23 -13.87 3.49
N LEU A 101 1.06 -14.17 2.20
CA LEU A 101 1.35 -15.49 1.66
C LEU A 101 2.84 -15.82 1.89
N PRO A 102 3.18 -16.91 2.58
CA PRO A 102 4.57 -17.20 3.02
C PRO A 102 5.56 -17.48 1.88
N ILE A 103 5.12 -17.49 0.63
CA ILE A 103 5.93 -17.76 -0.56
C ILE A 103 6.53 -16.45 -1.11
N ASP A 104 5.71 -15.43 -1.30
CA ASP A 104 6.09 -14.19 -1.99
C ASP A 104 5.68 -12.92 -1.24
N GLY A 105 5.00 -13.08 -0.09
CA GLY A 105 4.51 -11.98 0.71
C GLY A 105 3.28 -11.27 0.12
N SER A 106 2.60 -11.86 -0.88
CA SER A 106 1.31 -11.38 -1.37
C SER A 106 0.28 -11.36 -0.25
N ARG A 107 -0.60 -10.36 -0.23
CA ARG A 107 -1.68 -10.30 0.78
C ARG A 107 -2.69 -11.40 0.51
N VAL A 108 -3.02 -12.20 1.52
CA VAL A 108 -4.04 -13.23 1.44
C VAL A 108 -5.18 -12.95 2.40
N GLN A 109 -6.41 -13.07 1.90
CA GLN A 109 -7.63 -13.12 2.68
C GLN A 109 -8.33 -14.44 2.36
N GLY A 110 -8.51 -15.29 3.37
CA GLY A 110 -9.25 -16.55 3.25
C GLY A 110 -10.51 -16.53 4.11
N ILE A 111 -11.55 -17.20 3.66
CA ILE A 111 -12.84 -17.29 4.38
C ILE A 111 -13.34 -18.74 4.28
N LEU A 112 -13.73 -19.29 5.45
CA LEU A 112 -14.33 -20.62 5.58
C LEU A 112 -15.79 -20.54 6.01
N ARG A 113 -16.45 -21.71 6.10
CA ARG A 113 -17.74 -21.86 6.76
C ARG A 113 -17.62 -21.40 8.23
N PRO A 114 -18.67 -20.80 8.81
CA PRO A 114 -20.04 -20.65 8.30
C PRO A 114 -20.27 -19.38 7.47
N LEU A 115 -19.26 -18.51 7.26
CA LEU A 115 -19.43 -17.23 6.55
C LEU A 115 -19.69 -17.39 5.06
N VAL A 116 -19.24 -18.49 4.45
CA VAL A 116 -19.43 -18.83 3.03
C VAL A 116 -19.89 -20.28 2.89
N SER A 117 -20.53 -20.62 1.78
CA SER A 117 -21.01 -22.00 1.50
C SER A 117 -19.87 -22.99 1.25
N ALA A 118 -18.74 -22.51 0.72
CA ALA A 118 -17.51 -23.26 0.50
C ALA A 118 -16.32 -22.28 0.62
N PRO A 119 -15.07 -22.75 0.84
CA PRO A 119 -13.91 -21.89 1.00
C PRO A 119 -13.73 -20.90 -0.14
N ALA A 120 -13.45 -19.65 0.20
CA ALA A 120 -13.13 -18.59 -0.74
C ALA A 120 -11.84 -17.88 -0.31
N PHE A 121 -11.10 -17.33 -1.26
CA PHE A 121 -9.95 -16.49 -0.93
C PHE A 121 -9.70 -15.43 -2.01
N ALA A 122 -8.98 -14.38 -1.61
CA ALA A 122 -8.33 -13.43 -2.50
C ALA A 122 -6.85 -13.33 -2.15
N ILE A 123 -5.98 -13.42 -3.15
CA ILE A 123 -4.54 -13.20 -3.04
C ILE A 123 -4.20 -11.99 -3.89
N ARG A 124 -3.86 -10.87 -3.23
CA ARG A 124 -3.45 -9.65 -3.89
C ARG A 124 -1.93 -9.57 -3.92
N LYS A 125 -1.36 -9.56 -5.11
CA LYS A 125 0.09 -9.57 -5.30
C LYS A 125 0.70 -8.23 -4.89
N LYS A 126 1.93 -8.29 -4.36
CA LYS A 126 2.77 -7.09 -4.22
C LYS A 126 3.08 -6.54 -5.61
N ALA A 127 3.13 -5.22 -5.74
CA ALA A 127 3.54 -4.59 -6.99
C ALA A 127 4.95 -5.08 -7.36
N ALA A 128 5.06 -5.84 -8.44
CA ALA A 128 6.33 -6.39 -8.91
C ALA A 128 7.25 -5.31 -9.52
N LEU A 129 6.66 -4.18 -9.95
CA LEU A 129 7.35 -3.08 -10.59
C LEU A 129 7.10 -1.78 -9.83
N VAL A 130 8.16 -1.12 -9.41
CA VAL A 130 8.11 0.27 -8.97
C VAL A 130 8.17 1.14 -10.22
N TYR A 131 7.06 1.80 -10.52
CA TYR A 131 7.02 2.80 -11.57
C TYR A 131 7.59 4.11 -11.03
N THR A 132 8.37 4.80 -11.85
CA THR A 132 8.81 6.17 -11.58
C THR A 132 7.74 7.18 -12.01
N LEU A 133 7.82 8.44 -11.56
CA LEU A 133 6.94 9.51 -12.05
C LEU A 133 7.12 9.72 -13.57
N ALA A 134 8.32 9.48 -14.11
CA ALA A 134 8.57 9.52 -15.56
C ALA A 134 7.81 8.40 -16.30
N ASP A 135 7.75 7.19 -15.73
CA ASP A 135 6.94 6.10 -16.32
C ASP A 135 5.45 6.44 -16.31
N TYR A 136 4.97 7.12 -15.28
CA TYR A 136 3.57 7.60 -15.22
C TYR A 136 3.28 8.61 -16.35
N VAL A 137 4.23 9.53 -16.62
CA VAL A 137 4.10 10.51 -17.72
C VAL A 137 4.12 9.79 -19.05
N SER A 138 5.10 8.92 -19.30
CA SER A 138 5.25 8.20 -20.58
C SER A 138 4.03 7.34 -20.93
N LYS A 139 3.31 6.85 -19.90
CA LYS A 139 2.07 6.06 -20.05
C LYS A 139 0.79 6.91 -20.11
N GLY A 140 0.91 8.25 -20.03
CA GLY A 140 -0.23 9.17 -20.03
C GLY A 140 -1.12 9.06 -18.77
N ILE A 141 -0.60 8.46 -17.70
CA ILE A 141 -1.31 8.35 -16.41
C ILE A 141 -1.18 9.64 -15.60
N LEU A 142 -0.06 10.34 -15.73
CA LEU A 142 0.27 11.59 -15.08
C LEU A 142 0.67 12.63 -16.12
N ASP A 143 0.16 13.85 -15.99
CA ASP A 143 0.58 14.99 -16.80
C ASP A 143 1.99 15.44 -16.40
N GLN A 144 2.76 16.05 -17.35
CA GLN A 144 4.13 16.50 -17.09
C GLN A 144 4.18 17.59 -16.02
N ALA A 145 3.27 18.60 -16.09
CA ALA A 145 3.22 19.67 -15.07
C ALA A 145 2.89 19.12 -13.70
N HIS A 146 2.00 18.13 -13.62
CA HIS A 146 1.68 17.42 -12.39
C HIS A 146 2.89 16.63 -11.85
N SER A 147 3.66 15.97 -12.72
CA SER A 147 4.90 15.28 -12.35
C SER A 147 5.93 16.25 -11.76
N ASP A 148 6.11 17.39 -12.42
CA ASP A 148 7.06 18.41 -11.98
C ASP A 148 6.65 19.04 -10.64
N ALA A 149 5.35 19.25 -10.42
CA ALA A 149 4.80 19.72 -9.16
C ALA A 149 5.05 18.72 -8.01
N LEU A 150 4.84 17.41 -8.24
CA LEU A 150 5.12 16.38 -7.25
C LEU A 150 6.63 16.31 -6.92
N LYS A 151 7.50 16.39 -7.93
CA LYS A 151 8.95 16.45 -7.72
C LYS A 151 9.38 17.69 -6.95
N ALA A 152 8.77 18.85 -7.23
CA ALA A 152 9.02 20.09 -6.51
C ALA A 152 8.59 19.96 -5.02
N ALA A 153 7.41 19.39 -4.77
CA ALA A 153 6.90 19.12 -3.43
C ALA A 153 7.86 18.19 -2.64
N VAL A 154 8.35 17.12 -3.26
CA VAL A 154 9.33 16.20 -2.64
C VAL A 154 10.62 16.93 -2.24
N ARG A 155 11.16 17.80 -3.13
CA ARG A 155 12.37 18.59 -2.87
C ARG A 155 12.16 19.63 -1.77
N ALA A 156 10.98 20.27 -1.76
CA ALA A 156 10.59 21.25 -0.73
C ALA A 156 10.24 20.59 0.60
N ARG A 157 10.25 19.26 0.70
CA ARG A 157 9.83 18.50 1.88
C ARG A 157 8.38 18.81 2.27
N GLU A 158 7.51 18.97 1.29
CA GLU A 158 6.07 19.10 1.49
C GLU A 158 5.43 17.73 1.73
N ASN A 159 4.44 17.67 2.59
CA ASN A 159 3.68 16.45 2.86
C ASN A 159 2.65 16.22 1.75
N ILE A 160 2.60 15.00 1.25
CA ILE A 160 1.77 14.62 0.11
C ILE A 160 0.67 13.65 0.56
N LEU A 161 -0.59 14.04 0.36
CA LEU A 161 -1.76 13.19 0.56
C LEU A 161 -2.19 12.58 -0.78
N ILE A 162 -2.17 11.26 -0.88
CA ILE A 162 -2.60 10.54 -2.09
C ILE A 162 -4.02 10.02 -1.88
N VAL A 163 -4.91 10.44 -2.74
CA VAL A 163 -6.36 10.20 -2.63
C VAL A 163 -6.85 9.35 -3.81
N GLY A 164 -7.80 8.48 -3.57
CA GLY A 164 -8.46 7.69 -4.62
C GLY A 164 -9.27 6.53 -4.07
N SER A 165 -10.10 5.93 -4.90
CA SER A 165 -10.91 4.76 -4.56
C SER A 165 -10.07 3.48 -4.41
N THR A 166 -10.70 2.39 -3.97
CA THR A 166 -10.06 1.06 -3.94
C THR A 166 -9.65 0.63 -5.35
N GLY A 167 -8.42 0.12 -5.49
CA GLY A 167 -7.88 -0.32 -6.79
C GLY A 167 -7.54 0.81 -7.77
N SER A 168 -7.62 2.09 -7.38
CA SER A 168 -7.25 3.23 -8.24
C SER A 168 -5.75 3.33 -8.51
N GLY A 169 -4.91 2.67 -7.72
CA GLY A 169 -3.45 2.71 -7.84
C GLY A 169 -2.75 3.66 -6.88
N LYS A 170 -3.39 4.05 -5.75
CA LYS A 170 -2.79 4.91 -4.72
C LYS A 170 -1.42 4.41 -4.25
N THR A 171 -1.33 3.13 -3.86
CA THR A 171 -0.06 2.54 -3.39
C THR A 171 1.01 2.53 -4.48
N THR A 172 0.63 2.30 -5.73
CA THR A 172 1.56 2.34 -6.86
C THR A 172 2.08 3.76 -7.12
N LEU A 173 1.20 4.79 -6.99
CA LEU A 173 1.61 6.19 -7.07
C LEU A 173 2.45 6.58 -5.85
N ALA A 174 2.09 6.10 -4.65
CA ALA A 174 2.90 6.30 -3.45
C ALA A 174 4.32 5.77 -3.63
N ASN A 175 4.48 4.60 -4.24
CA ASN A 175 5.80 4.04 -4.56
C ASN A 175 6.57 4.90 -5.57
N ALA A 176 5.90 5.48 -6.59
CA ALA A 176 6.55 6.38 -7.54
C ALA A 176 7.03 7.69 -6.87
N ILE A 177 6.26 8.22 -5.93
CA ILE A 177 6.65 9.39 -5.15
C ILE A 177 7.76 9.02 -4.14
N LEU A 178 7.68 7.84 -3.52
CA LEU A 178 8.69 7.33 -2.58
C LEU A 178 10.04 7.06 -3.27
N ASP A 179 10.02 6.62 -4.53
CA ASP A 179 11.22 6.53 -5.38
C ASP A 179 11.87 7.91 -5.59
N GLU A 180 11.07 8.96 -5.84
CA GLU A 180 11.59 10.32 -5.95
C GLU A 180 12.09 10.84 -4.58
N ILE A 181 11.39 10.53 -3.47
CA ILE A 181 11.87 10.81 -2.12
C ILE A 181 13.22 10.14 -1.86
N SER A 182 13.37 8.86 -2.25
CA SER A 182 14.60 8.09 -2.07
C SER A 182 15.80 8.72 -2.79
N LYS A 183 15.58 9.25 -4.01
CA LYS A 183 16.61 9.94 -4.79
C LYS A 183 17.07 11.24 -4.13
N VAL A 184 16.15 11.99 -3.51
CA VAL A 184 16.43 13.29 -2.89
C VAL A 184 16.97 13.16 -1.48
N ALA A 185 16.53 12.15 -0.73
CA ALA A 185 16.86 11.99 0.69
C ALA A 185 18.35 11.64 0.94
N GLY A 186 18.96 10.87 0.01
CA GLY A 186 20.33 10.40 0.19
C GLY A 186 20.49 9.58 1.47
N ALA A 187 21.71 9.59 2.04
CA ALA A 187 22.01 8.95 3.31
C ALA A 187 21.71 9.84 4.53
N ASP A 188 21.54 11.13 4.32
CA ASP A 188 21.43 12.14 5.38
C ASP A 188 20.01 12.20 5.99
N GLN A 189 19.01 11.72 5.28
CA GLN A 189 17.62 11.72 5.76
C GLN A 189 17.18 10.32 6.14
N ARG A 190 16.64 10.19 7.34
CA ARG A 190 16.04 8.94 7.82
C ARG A 190 14.56 8.91 7.48
N ILE A 191 14.17 7.93 6.68
CA ILE A 191 12.79 7.69 6.28
C ILE A 191 12.20 6.61 7.18
N VAL A 192 11.06 6.90 7.82
CA VAL A 192 10.29 5.89 8.55
C VAL A 192 9.00 5.62 7.79
N ILE A 193 8.76 4.35 7.50
CA ILE A 193 7.56 3.87 6.79
C ILE A 193 6.72 3.06 7.77
N ILE A 194 5.42 3.30 7.78
CA ILE A 194 4.45 2.58 8.63
C ILE A 194 3.37 2.00 7.74
N GLU A 195 3.12 0.69 7.87
CA GLU A 195 2.13 -0.03 7.09
C GLU A 195 1.48 -1.18 7.88
N ASP A 196 0.26 -1.55 7.51
CA ASP A 196 -0.38 -2.78 7.98
C ASP A 196 0.16 -3.99 7.20
N THR A 197 0.31 -3.82 5.91
CA THR A 197 0.87 -4.81 4.98
C THR A 197 1.97 -4.14 4.18
N VAL A 198 3.10 -4.80 4.02
CA VAL A 198 4.27 -4.25 3.32
C VAL A 198 4.00 -4.15 1.82
N GLU A 199 3.68 -2.95 1.36
CA GLU A 199 3.42 -2.61 -0.05
C GLU A 199 4.36 -1.49 -0.56
N LEU A 200 4.83 -0.61 0.34
CA LEU A 200 5.73 0.49 0.00
C LEU A 200 7.17 -0.01 -0.17
N GLN A 201 7.81 0.45 -1.22
CA GLN A 201 9.17 0.06 -1.59
C GLN A 201 10.08 1.30 -1.60
N CYS A 202 10.95 1.40 -0.63
CA CYS A 202 11.89 2.51 -0.46
C CYS A 202 13.31 2.02 -0.69
N THR A 203 14.04 2.66 -1.59
CA THR A 203 15.43 2.34 -1.92
C THR A 203 16.44 3.25 -1.24
N ALA A 204 15.98 4.20 -0.42
CA ALA A 204 16.87 5.07 0.34
C ALA A 204 17.76 4.27 1.30
N PRO A 205 19.03 4.66 1.51
CA PRO A 205 19.97 3.89 2.34
C PRO A 205 19.63 3.91 3.84
N ASN A 206 18.87 4.88 4.33
CA ASN A 206 18.53 5.03 5.73
C ASN A 206 17.02 4.95 5.95
N VAL A 207 16.50 3.73 6.02
CA VAL A 207 15.06 3.43 6.13
C VAL A 207 14.78 2.56 7.34
N VAL A 208 13.68 2.86 8.03
CA VAL A 208 13.07 1.97 9.03
C VAL A 208 11.63 1.70 8.61
N ALA A 209 11.32 0.44 8.32
CA ALA A 209 9.96 0.00 8.05
C ALA A 209 9.34 -0.57 9.34
N LEU A 210 8.23 0.00 9.77
CA LEU A 210 7.41 -0.46 10.89
C LEU A 210 6.13 -1.10 10.32
N ARG A 211 5.74 -2.19 10.94
CA ARG A 211 4.50 -2.88 10.61
C ARG A 211 3.59 -2.91 11.82
N THR A 212 2.30 -2.68 11.63
CA THR A 212 1.31 -2.89 12.67
C THR A 212 1.16 -4.37 13.01
N SER A 213 0.62 -4.65 14.17
CA SER A 213 0.30 -6.00 14.64
C SER A 213 -1.00 -5.96 15.45
N ASP A 214 -1.50 -7.12 15.86
CA ASP A 214 -2.69 -7.21 16.70
C ASP A 214 -2.56 -6.44 18.04
N HIS A 215 -1.33 -6.14 18.46
CA HIS A 215 -1.04 -5.45 19.72
C HIS A 215 -0.54 -4.01 19.54
N VAL A 216 -0.13 -3.62 18.34
CA VAL A 216 0.41 -2.28 18.05
C VAL A 216 -0.19 -1.76 16.76
N ASP A 217 -1.11 -0.82 16.90
CA ASP A 217 -1.77 -0.14 15.79
C ASP A 217 -0.88 0.94 15.13
N THR A 218 -1.39 1.59 14.11
CA THR A 218 -0.69 2.70 13.40
C THR A 218 -0.35 3.84 14.37
N THR A 219 -1.21 4.16 15.34
CA THR A 219 -0.93 5.18 16.37
C THR A 219 0.24 4.79 17.26
N GLY A 220 0.33 3.52 17.64
CA GLY A 220 1.45 2.97 18.40
C GLY A 220 2.76 3.04 17.63
N CYS A 221 2.74 2.69 16.34
CA CYS A 221 3.88 2.81 15.43
C CYS A 221 4.33 4.27 15.28
N LEU A 222 3.39 5.23 15.12
CA LEU A 222 3.71 6.66 15.05
C LEU A 222 4.37 7.17 16.35
N LYS A 223 3.86 6.76 17.52
CA LYS A 223 4.51 7.10 18.80
C LYS A 223 5.93 6.55 18.92
N ALA A 224 6.17 5.32 18.45
CA ALA A 224 7.51 4.74 18.43
C ALA A 224 8.44 5.49 17.47
N THR A 225 7.92 5.88 16.31
CA THR A 225 8.64 6.64 15.28
C THR A 225 9.27 7.91 15.82
N MET A 226 8.58 8.65 16.70
CA MET A 226 9.09 9.89 17.29
C MET A 226 10.41 9.71 18.07
N ARG A 227 10.75 8.48 18.47
CA ARG A 227 11.99 8.13 19.15
C ARG A 227 13.07 7.58 18.22
N LEU A 228 12.75 7.40 16.94
CA LEU A 228 13.67 6.87 15.93
C LEU A 228 14.41 7.96 15.15
N ARG A 229 14.24 9.23 15.51
CA ARG A 229 14.82 10.41 14.83
C ARG A 229 14.45 10.42 13.32
N PRO A 230 13.17 10.42 12.97
CA PRO A 230 12.75 10.46 11.58
C PRO A 230 12.98 11.84 10.98
N ASP A 231 13.42 11.89 9.73
CA ASP A 231 13.41 13.11 8.91
C ASP A 231 12.16 13.19 8.04
N ARG A 232 11.65 12.02 7.60
CA ARG A 232 10.40 11.90 6.85
C ARG A 232 9.59 10.72 7.39
N ILE A 233 8.27 10.89 7.50
CA ILE A 233 7.36 9.85 7.96
C ILE A 233 6.35 9.56 6.85
N CYS A 234 6.37 8.32 6.34
CA CYS A 234 5.47 7.84 5.31
C CYS A 234 4.52 6.80 5.90
N VAL A 235 3.22 6.92 5.63
CA VAL A 235 2.21 5.94 6.08
C VAL A 235 1.51 5.37 4.85
N GLY A 236 1.51 4.04 4.72
CA GLY A 236 0.92 3.37 3.56
C GLY A 236 -0.53 3.75 3.36
N GLU A 237 -1.32 3.71 4.42
CA GLU A 237 -2.72 4.15 4.40
C GLU A 237 -3.17 4.58 5.80
N VAL A 238 -3.97 5.64 5.86
CA VAL A 238 -4.65 6.07 7.09
C VAL A 238 -6.14 5.76 6.97
N ARG A 239 -6.66 4.97 7.92
CA ARG A 239 -8.04 4.46 7.91
C ARG A 239 -8.86 4.85 9.13
N ASP A 240 -8.21 5.38 10.16
CA ASP A 240 -8.77 5.66 11.47
C ASP A 240 -8.20 6.94 12.11
N HIS A 241 -8.41 7.11 13.39
CA HIS A 241 -7.92 8.24 14.17
C HIS A 241 -6.38 8.39 14.22
N ALA A 242 -5.60 7.44 13.72
CA ALA A 242 -4.15 7.60 13.54
C ALA A 242 -3.79 8.79 12.64
N ALA A 243 -4.75 9.25 11.82
CA ALA A 243 -4.63 10.49 11.04
C ALA A 243 -4.15 11.66 11.91
N LEU A 244 -4.71 11.84 13.10
CA LEU A 244 -4.32 12.91 14.02
C LEU A 244 -2.86 12.83 14.47
N ALA A 245 -2.40 11.62 14.81
CA ALA A 245 -1.03 11.39 15.23
C ALA A 245 -0.03 11.67 14.09
N LEU A 246 -0.36 11.27 12.86
CA LEU A 246 0.43 11.54 11.67
C LEU A 246 0.54 13.04 11.39
N LEU A 247 -0.59 13.77 11.37
CA LEU A 247 -0.58 15.22 11.10
C LEU A 247 0.20 15.99 12.16
N LYS A 248 0.07 15.61 13.42
CA LYS A 248 0.89 16.20 14.50
C LYS A 248 2.39 15.95 14.28
N ALA A 249 2.76 14.73 13.87
CA ALA A 249 4.16 14.41 13.59
C ALA A 249 4.69 15.25 12.40
N TRP A 250 3.92 15.37 11.32
CA TRP A 250 4.28 16.19 10.17
C TRP A 250 4.42 17.68 10.53
N ASN A 251 3.52 18.21 11.38
CA ASN A 251 3.50 19.62 11.78
C ASN A 251 4.53 19.96 12.88
N THR A 252 5.19 18.95 13.49
CA THR A 252 6.15 19.15 14.58
C THR A 252 7.59 18.79 14.22
N GLY A 253 7.99 19.04 12.97
CA GLY A 253 9.40 18.97 12.56
C GLY A 253 9.78 17.73 11.73
N HIS A 254 8.81 16.94 11.27
CA HIS A 254 9.03 15.76 10.42
C HIS A 254 8.30 15.86 9.06
N PRO A 255 8.50 16.98 8.28
CA PRO A 255 7.81 17.22 7.03
C PRO A 255 8.37 16.38 5.89
N GLY A 256 7.64 16.34 4.75
CA GLY A 256 8.09 15.69 3.52
C GLY A 256 7.77 14.22 3.46
N GLY A 257 6.77 13.78 4.20
CA GLY A 257 6.22 12.44 4.13
C GLY A 257 5.10 12.32 3.09
N LEU A 258 4.56 11.11 3.01
CA LEU A 258 3.35 10.82 2.23
C LEU A 258 2.41 9.91 3.01
N CYS A 259 1.12 9.99 2.69
CA CYS A 259 0.19 8.94 3.09
C CYS A 259 -0.93 8.79 2.05
N THR A 260 -1.63 7.65 2.10
CA THR A 260 -2.80 7.43 1.25
C THR A 260 -4.09 7.44 2.06
N VAL A 261 -5.19 7.86 1.43
CA VAL A 261 -6.53 7.83 2.01
C VAL A 261 -7.58 7.53 0.94
N HIS A 262 -8.66 6.87 1.34
CA HIS A 262 -9.80 6.63 0.45
C HIS A 262 -10.73 7.83 0.41
N ALA A 263 -10.81 8.51 -0.75
CA ALA A 263 -11.82 9.51 -1.08
C ALA A 263 -11.98 9.66 -2.59
N ASN A 264 -12.99 10.43 -3.04
CA ASN A 264 -13.41 10.50 -4.44
C ASN A 264 -12.98 11.80 -5.16
N SER A 265 -12.25 12.69 -4.50
CA SER A 265 -11.62 13.89 -5.07
C SER A 265 -10.56 14.41 -4.11
N ALA A 266 -9.72 15.35 -4.55
CA ALA A 266 -8.74 15.99 -3.69
C ALA A 266 -9.40 16.70 -2.49
N ALA A 267 -10.45 17.46 -2.72
CA ALA A 267 -11.20 18.14 -1.66
C ALA A 267 -11.84 17.15 -0.67
N ALA A 268 -12.45 16.06 -1.18
CA ALA A 268 -13.01 15.01 -0.34
C ALA A 268 -11.93 14.32 0.52
N GLY A 269 -10.67 14.33 0.10
CA GLY A 269 -9.55 13.83 0.87
C GLY A 269 -9.34 14.57 2.18
N LEU A 270 -9.40 15.90 2.17
CA LEU A 270 -9.30 16.73 3.40
C LEU A 270 -10.46 16.44 4.36
N LEU A 271 -11.69 16.41 3.84
CA LEU A 271 -12.88 16.10 4.63
C LEU A 271 -12.82 14.68 5.21
N ARG A 272 -12.25 13.72 4.46
CA ARG A 272 -12.05 12.37 4.96
C ARG A 272 -11.06 12.32 6.12
N ILE A 273 -9.99 13.09 6.07
CA ILE A 273 -9.05 13.23 7.20
C ILE A 273 -9.76 13.80 8.44
N GLU A 274 -10.63 14.80 8.29
CA GLU A 274 -11.46 15.30 9.41
C GLU A 274 -12.32 14.19 10.04
N GLN A 275 -13.01 13.42 9.20
CA GLN A 275 -13.84 12.30 9.65
C GLN A 275 -13.01 11.26 10.43
N LEU A 276 -11.84 10.88 9.90
CA LEU A 276 -10.95 9.94 10.55
C LEU A 276 -10.45 10.45 11.91
N ILE A 277 -10.12 11.72 12.03
CA ILE A 277 -9.75 12.34 13.31
C ILE A 277 -10.90 12.28 14.30
N ALA A 278 -12.13 12.57 13.84
CA ALA A 278 -13.33 12.57 14.66
C ALA A 278 -13.77 11.16 15.14
N GLU A 279 -13.25 10.08 14.55
CA GLU A 279 -13.44 8.71 15.04
C GLU A 279 -12.80 8.50 16.43
N ALA A 280 -11.81 9.32 16.81
CA ALA A 280 -11.24 9.29 18.16
C ALA A 280 -12.25 9.84 19.19
N LYS A 281 -12.53 9.08 20.21
CA LYS A 281 -13.51 9.46 21.25
C LYS A 281 -13.16 10.81 21.90
N GLY A 282 -14.07 11.77 21.79
CA GLY A 282 -13.93 13.10 22.40
C GLY A 282 -12.99 14.04 21.64
N VAL A 283 -12.60 13.69 20.42
CA VAL A 283 -11.78 14.56 19.54
C VAL A 283 -12.66 15.17 18.46
N GLN A 284 -12.56 16.48 18.29
CA GLN A 284 -13.18 17.19 17.17
C GLN A 284 -12.23 17.24 15.97
N ALA A 285 -12.77 17.41 14.78
CA ALA A 285 -11.99 17.73 13.59
C ALA A 285 -11.09 18.95 13.84
N GLN A 286 -9.90 18.93 13.26
CA GLN A 286 -8.91 20.00 13.43
C GLN A 286 -8.52 20.57 12.04
N PRO A 287 -9.42 21.33 11.39
CA PRO A 287 -9.19 21.83 10.02
C PRO A 287 -7.91 22.64 9.87
N LEU A 288 -7.55 23.45 10.87
CA LEU A 288 -6.32 24.24 10.83
C LEU A 288 -5.07 23.33 10.79
N LEU A 289 -5.01 22.33 11.67
CA LEU A 289 -3.89 21.36 11.67
C LEU A 289 -3.80 20.62 10.33
N ILE A 290 -4.94 20.25 9.75
CA ILE A 290 -4.99 19.57 8.45
C ILE A 290 -4.45 20.49 7.36
N ALA A 291 -4.90 21.75 7.33
CA ALA A 291 -4.49 22.75 6.35
C ALA A 291 -2.98 23.09 6.43
N GLU A 292 -2.41 23.05 7.63
CA GLU A 292 -0.97 23.28 7.86
C GLU A 292 -0.13 22.04 7.51
N ALA A 293 -0.62 20.85 7.84
CA ALA A 293 0.15 19.61 7.71
C ALA A 293 0.07 18.96 6.32
N VAL A 294 -1.01 19.16 5.57
CA VAL A 294 -1.21 18.61 4.21
C VAL A 294 -0.92 19.71 3.20
N ASN A 295 0.21 19.63 2.49
CA ASN A 295 0.64 20.67 1.56
C ASN A 295 0.20 20.40 0.12
N VAL A 296 0.26 19.13 -0.31
CA VAL A 296 -0.11 18.72 -1.68
C VAL A 296 -1.03 17.51 -1.62
N ILE A 297 -2.06 17.53 -2.44
CA ILE A 297 -3.01 16.42 -2.58
C ILE A 297 -2.97 15.94 -4.02
N SER A 298 -2.79 14.63 -4.21
CA SER A 298 -2.83 13.99 -5.52
C SER A 298 -4.01 13.04 -5.59
N PHE A 299 -4.96 13.28 -6.50
CA PHE A 299 -6.09 12.40 -6.72
C PHE A 299 -5.87 11.51 -7.94
N ILE A 300 -5.91 10.19 -7.71
CA ILE A 300 -5.80 9.16 -8.75
C ILE A 300 -7.09 8.37 -8.84
N THR A 301 -7.61 8.23 -10.06
CA THR A 301 -8.84 7.48 -10.34
C THR A 301 -8.61 6.36 -11.34
N ARG A 302 -9.49 5.37 -11.33
CA ARG A 302 -9.57 4.32 -12.33
C ARG A 302 -10.48 4.79 -13.46
N THR A 303 -10.02 4.67 -14.70
CA THR A 303 -10.82 4.82 -15.91
C THR A 303 -11.28 3.44 -16.40
N SER A 304 -12.08 3.38 -17.46
CA SER A 304 -12.52 2.11 -18.07
C SER A 304 -11.37 1.24 -18.56
N THR A 305 -10.26 1.86 -18.99
CA THR A 305 -9.13 1.16 -19.62
C THR A 305 -7.81 1.33 -18.89
N SER A 306 -7.71 2.29 -17.96
CA SER A 306 -6.44 2.68 -17.33
C SER A 306 -6.66 3.29 -15.93
N ARG A 307 -5.65 3.98 -15.45
CA ARG A 307 -5.67 4.85 -14.28
C ARG A 307 -5.19 6.23 -14.68
N ARG A 308 -5.64 7.27 -13.96
CA ARG A 308 -5.20 8.64 -14.26
C ARG A 308 -5.13 9.47 -12.97
N VAL A 309 -4.06 10.25 -12.83
CA VAL A 309 -3.99 11.34 -11.86
C VAL A 309 -4.70 12.54 -12.50
N THR A 310 -5.84 12.90 -11.93
CA THR A 310 -6.71 13.94 -12.51
C THR A 310 -6.61 15.28 -11.80
N GLU A 311 -6.15 15.26 -10.54
CA GLU A 311 -6.00 16.47 -9.75
C GLU A 311 -4.68 16.45 -8.98
N ILE A 312 -3.95 17.55 -9.03
CA ILE A 312 -2.92 17.92 -8.06
C ILE A 312 -3.32 19.27 -7.47
N VAL A 313 -3.47 19.32 -6.17
CA VAL A 313 -4.00 20.49 -5.45
C VAL A 313 -3.02 20.88 -4.35
N ARG A 314 -2.74 22.18 -4.22
CA ARG A 314 -2.02 22.76 -3.06
C ARG A 314 -3.00 23.28 -2.04
N THR A 315 -2.65 23.13 -0.76
CA THR A 315 -3.42 23.69 0.36
C THR A 315 -2.71 24.95 0.86
N HIS A 316 -3.46 26.03 1.05
CA HIS A 316 -2.96 27.36 1.45
C HIS A 316 -3.53 27.84 2.80
N GLY A 317 -4.11 26.95 3.59
CA GLY A 317 -4.75 27.30 4.87
C GLY A 317 -6.27 27.29 4.82
N LEU A 318 -6.89 28.08 5.68
CA LEU A 318 -8.35 28.23 5.78
C LEU A 318 -8.76 29.67 5.48
N ASP A 319 -9.95 29.83 4.89
CA ASP A 319 -10.60 31.14 4.76
C ASP A 319 -11.23 31.60 6.10
N ASN A 320 -11.80 32.81 6.12
CA ASN A 320 -12.44 33.37 7.31
C ASN A 320 -13.69 32.60 7.77
N ASN A 321 -14.21 31.69 6.93
CA ASN A 321 -15.35 30.83 7.23
C ASN A 321 -14.93 29.44 7.67
N GLY A 322 -13.63 29.17 7.71
CA GLY A 322 -13.06 27.86 8.07
C GLY A 322 -13.01 26.85 6.92
N ASN A 323 -13.22 27.27 5.67
CA ASN A 323 -13.10 26.40 4.50
C ASN A 323 -11.63 26.30 4.05
N TYR A 324 -11.22 25.16 3.50
CA TYR A 324 -9.89 25.00 2.95
C TYR A 324 -9.68 25.88 1.72
N ILE A 325 -8.62 26.68 1.74
CA ILE A 325 -8.13 27.41 0.56
C ILE A 325 -7.24 26.46 -0.22
N THR A 326 -7.65 26.11 -1.43
CA THR A 326 -6.92 25.17 -2.28
C THR A 326 -6.70 25.76 -3.68
N GLU A 327 -5.56 25.43 -4.27
CA GLU A 327 -5.18 25.81 -5.63
C GLU A 327 -4.93 24.55 -6.45
N GLN A 328 -5.67 24.39 -7.54
CA GLN A 328 -5.42 23.31 -8.47
C GLN A 328 -4.25 23.62 -9.39
N ILE A 329 -3.29 22.72 -9.49
CA ILE A 329 -2.20 22.82 -10.46
C ILE A 329 -2.74 22.44 -11.83
N PRO A 330 -2.68 23.35 -12.82
CA PRO A 330 -3.18 23.07 -14.17
C PRO A 330 -2.36 21.96 -14.82
N MET A 331 -3.01 21.15 -15.64
CA MET A 331 -2.31 20.24 -16.56
C MET A 331 -1.60 21.05 -17.66
N SER A 332 -0.56 20.48 -18.24
CA SER A 332 0.09 21.05 -19.42
C SER A 332 -0.96 21.31 -20.51
N ALA A 333 -0.90 22.46 -21.15
CA ALA A 333 -1.77 22.72 -22.29
C ALA A 333 -1.54 21.63 -23.33
N THR A 334 -2.56 20.86 -23.67
CA THR A 334 -2.51 19.93 -24.80
C THR A 334 -2.25 20.79 -26.05
N GLU A 335 -1.04 20.73 -26.61
CA GLU A 335 -0.82 21.27 -27.96
C GLU A 335 -1.84 20.60 -28.88
N GLY A 336 -2.65 21.45 -29.53
CA GLY A 336 -3.89 21.13 -30.19
C GLY A 336 -3.85 19.88 -31.04
N ALA A 337 -4.88 19.07 -30.91
CA ALA A 337 -5.25 18.18 -31.96
C ALA A 337 -5.50 19.01 -33.24
N PRO A 338 -4.88 18.71 -34.37
CA PRO A 338 -5.23 19.37 -35.62
C PRO A 338 -6.69 19.06 -35.93
N THR A 339 -7.47 20.12 -36.18
CA THR A 339 -8.86 20.11 -36.61
C THR A 339 -9.07 19.30 -37.90
#